data_6e9646e88bdbac40eb8585b19837fcd7
#
_entry.id   6e9646e88bdbac40eb8585b19837fcd7
#
_cell.length_a   1.000
_cell.length_b   1.000
_cell.length_c   1.000
_cell.angle_alpha   90.00
_cell.angle_beta   90.00
_cell.angle_gamma   90.00
#
_symmetry.space_group_name_H-M   'P 1'
#
loop_
_entity.id
_entity.type
_entity.pdbx_description
1 polymer ?
#
loop_
_entity_poly.entity_id
_entity_poly.type
_entity_poly.pdbx_seq_one_letter_code
_entity_poly.pdbx_strand_id
1 'polypeptide(L)'
;MCIRDSECAHNTVFTVNRHNNHLAGWLGWICGSCYGTVEDIRTKHFRHHVENDDVVWFDYEVFFKKHPLVYRLTIFLEWCFIPAHCILMHTIMVFTAFIIPQRRNQLPRNVGVILVRFGLLAALAVFAPVALVGYLIAYMLMIIVLRFVDGLEHDYPYRTNLYTDEVSENKGDLEWEQEHTFSPILSWRYEWVNWSILNFGYHNAHHAKPTTPWFELPTLHRELFGENPDTVIRLWPQLVMYVRYRRYRIFHDAPGLEPASGKDFLRAAQSAQLTGGNAASFLTSF
;
A
#
# COMPACT_ATOMS: atom_id res chain seq x y z
N MET A 1 -5.21 5.40 -4.79
CA MET A 1 -5.27 4.07 -4.18
C MET A 1 -6.18 4.04 -2.99
N CYS A 2 -6.02 4.88 -1.95
CA CYS A 2 -6.91 4.86 -0.78
C CYS A 2 -8.40 4.79 -1.12
N ILE A 3 -8.91 5.60 -2.08
CA ILE A 3 -10.33 5.52 -2.48
C ILE A 3 -10.68 4.15 -3.07
N ARG A 4 -9.78 3.56 -3.89
CA ARG A 4 -10.09 2.29 -4.56
C ARG A 4 -9.95 1.10 -3.62
N ASP A 5 -8.86 1.07 -2.89
CA ASP A 5 -8.47 -0.13 -2.14
C ASP A 5 -9.15 -0.19 -0.77
N SER A 6 -9.38 0.96 -0.13
CA SER A 6 -10.07 1.05 1.15
C SER A 6 -11.52 1.51 0.97
N GLU A 7 -11.76 2.77 0.60
CA GLU A 7 -13.13 3.33 0.57
C GLU A 7 -14.09 2.55 -0.34
N CYS A 8 -13.67 2.15 -1.54
CA CYS A 8 -14.51 1.34 -2.42
C CYS A 8 -14.64 -0.11 -1.94
N ALA A 9 -13.63 -0.67 -1.28
CA ALA A 9 -13.69 -2.02 -0.71
C ALA A 9 -14.71 -2.08 0.42
N HIS A 10 -14.71 -1.09 1.31
CA HIS A 10 -15.64 -0.99 2.43
C HIS A 10 -17.01 -0.36 2.08
N ASN A 11 -17.23 0.03 0.83
CA ASN A 11 -18.46 0.68 0.35
C ASN A 11 -18.79 2.01 1.06
N THR A 12 -17.77 2.80 1.39
CA THR A 12 -17.91 4.07 2.13
C THR A 12 -18.09 5.29 1.23
N VAL A 13 -17.80 5.19 -0.09
CA VAL A 13 -18.00 6.29 -1.05
C VAL A 13 -19.47 6.42 -1.46
N PHE A 14 -20.12 5.30 -1.78
CA PHE A 14 -21.51 5.25 -2.19
C PHE A 14 -22.29 4.21 -1.37
N THR A 15 -23.54 4.46 -1.13
CA THR A 15 -24.46 3.52 -0.44
C THR A 15 -24.71 2.25 -1.25
N VAL A 16 -24.55 2.32 -2.57
CA VAL A 16 -24.77 1.19 -3.50
C VAL A 16 -23.43 0.56 -3.89
N ASN A 17 -23.21 -0.67 -3.50
CA ASN A 17 -21.97 -1.42 -3.77
C ASN A 17 -21.53 -1.38 -5.27
N ARG A 18 -22.49 -1.52 -6.20
CA ARG A 18 -22.19 -1.45 -7.64
C ARG A 18 -21.49 -0.15 -8.05
N HIS A 19 -21.84 0.98 -7.44
CA HIS A 19 -21.22 2.28 -7.75
C HIS A 19 -19.77 2.33 -7.23
N ASN A 20 -19.52 1.77 -6.04
CA ASN A 20 -18.15 1.63 -5.52
C ASN A 20 -17.28 0.76 -6.44
N ASN A 21 -17.83 -0.38 -6.92
CA ASN A 21 -17.13 -1.26 -7.85
C ASN A 21 -16.81 -0.57 -9.19
N HIS A 22 -17.73 0.23 -9.73
CA HIS A 22 -17.48 0.98 -10.96
C HIS A 22 -16.40 2.04 -10.75
N LEU A 23 -16.47 2.80 -9.64
CA LEU A 23 -15.44 3.79 -9.32
C LEU A 23 -14.06 3.11 -9.15
N ALA A 24 -13.98 2.03 -8.39
CA ALA A 24 -12.75 1.26 -8.21
C ALA A 24 -12.16 0.77 -9.54
N GLY A 25 -13.03 0.29 -10.45
CA GLY A 25 -12.63 -0.09 -11.81
C GLY A 25 -12.01 1.06 -12.60
N TRP A 26 -12.65 2.23 -12.63
CA TRP A 26 -12.12 3.41 -13.30
C TRP A 26 -10.80 3.89 -12.70
N LEU A 27 -10.71 3.94 -11.38
CA LEU A 27 -9.48 4.30 -10.69
C LEU A 27 -8.35 3.32 -11.00
N GLY A 28 -8.65 2.01 -11.12
CA GLY A 28 -7.69 1.00 -11.54
C GLY A 28 -7.08 1.30 -12.91
N TRP A 29 -7.87 1.77 -13.87
CA TRP A 29 -7.38 2.17 -15.19
C TRP A 29 -6.49 3.42 -15.14
N ILE A 30 -6.88 4.43 -14.36
CA ILE A 30 -6.12 5.69 -14.20
C ILE A 30 -4.79 5.42 -13.49
N CYS A 31 -4.83 4.67 -12.38
CA CYS A 31 -3.66 4.38 -11.55
C CYS A 31 -2.75 3.28 -12.12
N GLY A 32 -3.14 2.60 -13.19
CA GLY A 32 -2.32 1.56 -13.80
C GLY A 32 -2.43 0.18 -13.18
N SER A 33 -3.33 -0.02 -12.24
CA SER A 33 -3.55 -1.27 -11.51
C SER A 33 -4.78 -2.06 -12.00
N CYS A 34 -5.16 -1.87 -13.25
CA CYS A 34 -6.31 -2.52 -13.88
C CYS A 34 -6.10 -4.01 -14.20
N TYR A 35 -4.93 -4.56 -13.93
CA TYR A 35 -4.62 -5.98 -14.14
C TYR A 35 -5.23 -6.89 -13.08
N GLY A 36 -5.39 -6.41 -11.84
CA GLY A 36 -6.22 -7.04 -10.82
C GLY A 36 -7.70 -6.70 -11.00
N THR A 37 -8.59 -7.56 -10.53
CA THR A 37 -10.01 -7.24 -10.44
C THR A 37 -10.31 -6.46 -9.15
N VAL A 38 -11.44 -5.76 -9.12
CA VAL A 38 -11.92 -5.10 -7.87
C VAL A 38 -12.14 -6.13 -6.77
N GLU A 39 -12.56 -7.34 -7.14
CA GLU A 39 -12.78 -8.45 -6.20
C GLU A 39 -11.47 -8.97 -5.61
N ASP A 40 -10.42 -9.14 -6.42
CA ASP A 40 -9.09 -9.55 -5.92
C ASP A 40 -8.58 -8.55 -4.85
N ILE A 41 -8.75 -7.25 -5.12
CA ILE A 41 -8.32 -6.18 -4.21
C ILE A 41 -9.14 -6.20 -2.93
N ARG A 42 -10.47 -6.30 -3.06
CA ARG A 42 -11.38 -6.37 -1.91
C ARG A 42 -11.08 -7.59 -1.04
N THR A 43 -10.89 -8.76 -1.64
CA THR A 43 -10.55 -9.99 -0.93
C THR A 43 -9.25 -9.83 -0.15
N LYS A 44 -8.22 -9.29 -0.81
CA LYS A 44 -6.93 -9.03 -0.15
C LYS A 44 -7.07 -8.07 1.02
N HIS A 45 -7.78 -6.95 0.81
CA HIS A 45 -7.97 -5.92 1.82
C HIS A 45 -8.76 -6.44 3.04
N PHE A 46 -9.81 -7.20 2.81
CA PHE A 46 -10.57 -7.82 3.91
C PHE A 46 -9.78 -8.89 4.65
N ARG A 47 -8.97 -9.70 3.94
CA ARG A 47 -8.06 -10.62 4.60
C ARG A 47 -7.05 -9.90 5.49
N HIS A 48 -6.50 -8.77 5.02
CA HIS A 48 -5.61 -7.93 5.80
C HIS A 48 -6.24 -7.49 7.13
N HIS A 49 -7.49 -6.98 7.11
CA HIS A 49 -8.21 -6.61 8.33
C HIS A 49 -8.57 -7.79 9.24
N VAL A 50 -8.90 -8.94 8.68
CA VAL A 50 -9.36 -10.09 9.47
C VAL A 50 -8.21 -10.95 9.96
N GLU A 51 -7.16 -11.08 9.18
CA GLU A 51 -6.02 -11.94 9.47
C GLU A 51 -4.92 -11.24 10.28
N ASN A 52 -5.00 -9.90 10.42
CA ASN A 52 -3.99 -9.08 11.09
C ASN A 52 -2.59 -9.36 10.53
N ASP A 53 -2.49 -9.39 9.21
CA ASP A 53 -1.25 -9.70 8.51
C ASP A 53 -1.22 -9.00 7.15
N ASP A 54 -0.03 -8.76 6.61
CA ASP A 54 0.12 -8.28 5.25
C ASP A 54 0.00 -9.45 4.28
N VAL A 55 -1.16 -9.56 3.65
CA VAL A 55 -1.43 -10.60 2.67
C VAL A 55 -0.73 -10.27 1.36
N VAL A 56 0.25 -11.07 1.00
CA VAL A 56 1.03 -10.91 -0.22
C VAL A 56 0.55 -11.85 -1.33
N TRP A 57 0.64 -11.42 -2.56
CA TRP A 57 0.41 -12.29 -3.72
C TRP A 57 1.73 -12.75 -4.37
N PHE A 58 2.84 -12.11 -4.02
CA PHE A 58 4.17 -12.40 -4.53
C PHE A 58 5.22 -12.15 -3.46
N ASP A 59 5.98 -13.18 -3.11
CA ASP A 59 7.09 -13.08 -2.17
C ASP A 59 8.31 -12.43 -2.84
N TYR A 60 8.38 -11.12 -2.72
CA TYR A 60 9.46 -10.32 -3.31
C TYR A 60 10.79 -10.50 -2.56
N GLU A 61 10.80 -10.85 -1.27
CA GLU A 61 12.04 -11.11 -0.55
C GLU A 61 12.72 -12.37 -1.07
N VAL A 62 11.97 -13.46 -1.21
CA VAL A 62 12.49 -14.70 -1.83
C VAL A 62 12.95 -14.42 -3.26
N PHE A 63 12.20 -13.60 -4.01
CA PHE A 63 12.61 -13.21 -5.36
C PHE A 63 13.93 -12.45 -5.37
N PHE A 64 14.12 -11.45 -4.53
CA PHE A 64 15.37 -10.69 -4.46
C PHE A 64 16.55 -11.52 -3.95
N LYS A 65 16.32 -12.42 -2.98
CA LYS A 65 17.34 -13.39 -2.52
C LYS A 65 17.81 -14.29 -3.67
N LYS A 66 16.93 -14.69 -4.57
CA LYS A 66 17.26 -15.49 -5.77
C LYS A 66 17.87 -14.66 -6.91
N HIS A 67 17.60 -13.35 -6.96
CA HIS A 67 18.03 -12.45 -8.04
C HIS A 67 18.83 -11.25 -7.51
N PRO A 68 20.05 -11.46 -6.97
CA PRO A 68 20.82 -10.42 -6.29
C PRO A 68 21.22 -9.23 -7.19
N LEU A 69 21.33 -9.42 -8.50
CA LEU A 69 21.59 -8.32 -9.44
C LEU A 69 20.36 -7.40 -9.58
N VAL A 70 19.15 -7.98 -9.64
CA VAL A 70 17.91 -7.20 -9.67
C VAL A 70 17.77 -6.44 -8.37
N TYR A 71 18.06 -7.05 -7.24
CA TYR A 71 18.06 -6.38 -5.94
C TYR A 71 19.02 -5.19 -5.91
N ARG A 72 20.28 -5.38 -6.32
CA ARG A 72 21.28 -4.28 -6.36
C ARG A 72 20.85 -3.13 -7.25
N LEU A 73 20.29 -3.43 -8.43
CA LEU A 73 19.75 -2.41 -9.34
C LEU A 73 18.58 -1.68 -8.69
N THR A 74 17.65 -2.40 -8.04
CA THR A 74 16.54 -1.81 -7.30
C THR A 74 17.03 -0.85 -6.23
N ILE A 75 17.99 -1.27 -5.39
CA ILE A 75 18.58 -0.41 -4.33
C ILE A 75 19.26 0.82 -4.92
N PHE A 76 19.96 0.70 -6.04
CA PHE A 76 20.58 1.83 -6.72
C PHE A 76 19.54 2.84 -7.22
N LEU A 77 18.49 2.36 -7.86
CA LEU A 77 17.39 3.21 -8.35
C LEU A 77 16.64 3.88 -7.18
N GLU A 78 16.41 3.15 -6.09
CA GLU A 78 15.83 3.72 -4.87
C GLU A 78 16.73 4.82 -4.26
N TRP A 79 18.05 4.66 -4.35
CA TRP A 79 18.99 5.72 -3.96
C TRP A 79 18.82 6.98 -4.83
N CYS A 80 18.51 6.82 -6.11
CA CYS A 80 18.17 7.90 -7.04
C CYS A 80 16.74 8.45 -6.86
N PHE A 81 16.01 8.09 -5.81
CA PHE A 81 14.60 8.44 -5.57
C PHE A 81 13.61 7.91 -6.63
N ILE A 82 14.01 6.91 -7.39
CA ILE A 82 13.09 6.17 -8.26
C ILE A 82 12.46 5.05 -7.42
N PRO A 83 11.13 4.94 -7.31
CA PRO A 83 10.47 3.90 -6.52
C PRO A 83 10.51 2.55 -7.25
N ALA A 84 11.72 2.04 -7.47
CA ALA A 84 12.00 0.91 -8.35
C ALA A 84 11.36 -0.38 -7.86
N HIS A 85 11.29 -0.58 -6.55
CA HIS A 85 10.61 -1.72 -5.96
C HIS A 85 9.12 -1.74 -6.34
N CYS A 86 8.41 -0.63 -6.14
CA CYS A 86 7.00 -0.53 -6.49
C CYS A 86 6.76 -0.69 -8.00
N ILE A 87 7.63 -0.09 -8.82
CA ILE A 87 7.57 -0.25 -10.28
C ILE A 87 7.75 -1.72 -10.67
N LEU A 88 8.68 -2.42 -10.04
CA LEU A 88 8.90 -3.85 -10.27
C LEU A 88 7.64 -4.65 -9.92
N MET A 89 7.02 -4.40 -8.76
CA MET A 89 5.79 -5.07 -8.34
C MET A 89 4.64 -4.79 -9.32
N HIS A 90 4.45 -3.54 -9.75
CA HIS A 90 3.46 -3.19 -10.77
C HIS A 90 3.74 -3.88 -12.11
N THR A 91 5.01 -4.02 -12.49
CA THR A 91 5.40 -4.73 -13.73
C THR A 91 5.09 -6.21 -13.64
N ILE A 92 5.44 -6.85 -12.51
CA ILE A 92 5.15 -8.27 -12.29
C ILE A 92 3.64 -8.51 -12.30
N MET A 93 2.85 -7.59 -11.73
CA MET A 93 1.39 -7.66 -11.71
C MET A 93 0.76 -7.81 -13.11
N VAL A 94 1.33 -7.17 -14.13
CA VAL A 94 0.89 -7.32 -15.53
C VAL A 94 0.87 -8.78 -15.98
N PHE A 95 1.82 -9.57 -15.48
CA PHE A 95 2.04 -10.95 -15.89
C PHE A 95 1.43 -11.99 -14.95
N THR A 96 0.78 -11.59 -13.87
CA THR A 96 0.26 -12.53 -12.86
C THR A 96 -0.68 -13.58 -13.39
N ALA A 97 -1.59 -13.22 -14.32
CA ALA A 97 -2.50 -14.19 -14.93
C ALA A 97 -1.80 -15.26 -15.80
N PHE A 98 -0.56 -15.01 -16.21
CA PHE A 98 0.26 -15.99 -16.95
C PHE A 98 1.06 -16.90 -16.02
N ILE A 99 1.44 -16.40 -14.84
CA ILE A 99 2.37 -17.04 -13.91
C ILE A 99 1.62 -17.79 -12.80
N ILE A 100 0.55 -17.17 -12.24
CA ILE A 100 -0.18 -17.69 -11.09
C ILE A 100 -1.32 -18.59 -11.55
N PRO A 101 -1.31 -19.90 -11.23
CA PRO A 101 -2.33 -20.84 -11.68
C PRO A 101 -3.76 -20.44 -11.30
N GLN A 102 -3.96 -19.90 -10.09
CA GLN A 102 -5.25 -19.46 -9.55
C GLN A 102 -5.85 -18.28 -10.34
N ARG A 103 -5.03 -17.56 -11.12
CA ARG A 103 -5.46 -16.42 -11.93
C ARG A 103 -5.61 -16.75 -13.42
N ARG A 104 -5.40 -17.98 -13.85
CA ARG A 104 -5.48 -18.37 -15.26
C ARG A 104 -6.85 -18.14 -15.90
N ASN A 105 -7.92 -18.21 -15.12
CA ASN A 105 -9.27 -17.87 -15.57
C ASN A 105 -9.42 -16.39 -15.98
N GLN A 106 -8.56 -15.50 -15.48
CA GLN A 106 -8.52 -14.09 -15.82
C GLN A 106 -7.66 -13.79 -17.07
N LEU A 107 -6.96 -14.78 -17.63
CA LEU A 107 -6.02 -14.60 -18.74
C LEU A 107 -6.62 -13.87 -19.95
N PRO A 108 -7.82 -14.24 -20.48
CA PRO A 108 -8.40 -13.53 -21.63
C PRO A 108 -8.66 -12.06 -21.32
N ARG A 109 -9.15 -11.75 -20.10
CA ARG A 109 -9.34 -10.37 -19.63
C ARG A 109 -8.01 -9.62 -19.57
N ASN A 110 -6.98 -10.22 -18.97
CA ASN A 110 -5.67 -9.57 -18.81
C ASN A 110 -5.00 -9.31 -20.17
N VAL A 111 -5.11 -10.22 -21.12
CA VAL A 111 -4.62 -9.99 -22.50
C VAL A 111 -5.33 -8.77 -23.11
N GLY A 112 -6.65 -8.67 -22.98
CA GLY A 112 -7.42 -7.51 -23.44
C GLY A 112 -6.97 -6.22 -22.77
N VAL A 113 -6.77 -6.22 -21.44
CA VAL A 113 -6.26 -5.07 -20.67
C VAL A 113 -4.87 -4.66 -21.15
N ILE A 114 -3.95 -5.61 -21.34
CA ILE A 114 -2.61 -5.36 -21.88
C ILE A 114 -2.69 -4.68 -23.24
N LEU A 115 -3.44 -5.25 -24.17
CA LEU A 115 -3.56 -4.71 -25.52
C LEU A 115 -4.12 -3.28 -25.53
N VAL A 116 -5.21 -3.03 -24.80
CA VAL A 116 -5.81 -1.70 -24.71
C VAL A 116 -4.86 -0.70 -24.06
N ARG A 117 -4.26 -1.07 -22.92
CA ARG A 117 -3.41 -0.15 -22.16
C ARG A 117 -2.12 0.19 -22.92
N PHE A 118 -1.42 -0.81 -23.43
CA PHE A 118 -0.21 -0.56 -24.22
C PHE A 118 -0.53 0.13 -25.54
N GLY A 119 -1.68 -0.17 -26.16
CA GLY A 119 -2.17 0.56 -27.33
C GLY A 119 -2.41 2.05 -27.04
N LEU A 120 -3.03 2.37 -25.90
CA LEU A 120 -3.23 3.77 -25.45
C LEU A 120 -1.90 4.48 -25.17
N LEU A 121 -0.95 3.81 -24.52
CA LEU A 121 0.37 4.38 -24.27
C LEU A 121 1.16 4.60 -25.55
N ALA A 122 1.08 3.67 -26.51
CA ALA A 122 1.68 3.81 -27.83
C ALA A 122 1.03 4.96 -28.61
N ALA A 123 -0.30 5.10 -28.58
CA ALA A 123 -1.00 6.21 -29.19
C ALA A 123 -0.58 7.56 -28.57
N LEU A 124 -0.47 7.64 -27.25
CA LEU A 124 0.07 8.84 -26.58
C LEU A 124 1.51 9.13 -27.00
N ALA A 125 2.35 8.11 -27.14
CA ALA A 125 3.74 8.29 -27.59
C ALA A 125 3.82 8.90 -29.00
N VAL A 126 2.93 8.50 -29.90
CA VAL A 126 2.91 8.97 -31.29
C VAL A 126 2.22 10.33 -31.44
N PHE A 127 1.04 10.48 -30.84
CA PHE A 127 0.18 11.65 -31.09
C PHE A 127 0.29 12.75 -30.04
N ALA A 128 0.74 12.43 -28.83
CA ALA A 128 0.82 13.38 -27.71
C ALA A 128 2.00 13.05 -26.75
N PRO A 129 3.26 13.06 -27.22
CA PRO A 129 4.41 12.63 -26.42
C PRO A 129 4.59 13.42 -25.11
N VAL A 130 4.25 14.71 -25.11
CA VAL A 130 4.28 15.54 -23.87
C VAL A 130 3.27 15.05 -22.85
N ALA A 131 2.08 14.63 -23.30
CA ALA A 131 1.07 14.07 -22.39
C ALA A 131 1.51 12.72 -21.83
N LEU A 132 2.20 11.88 -22.61
CA LEU A 132 2.80 10.64 -22.11
C LEU A 132 3.84 10.93 -21.01
N VAL A 133 4.75 11.88 -21.24
CA VAL A 133 5.75 12.27 -20.23
C VAL A 133 5.07 12.76 -18.96
N GLY A 134 4.06 13.63 -19.09
CA GLY A 134 3.26 14.12 -17.96
C GLY A 134 2.59 12.98 -17.18
N TYR A 135 2.01 12.01 -17.90
CA TYR A 135 1.40 10.82 -17.30
C TYR A 135 2.43 9.97 -16.53
N LEU A 136 3.61 9.72 -17.09
CA LEU A 136 4.66 8.95 -16.44
C LEU A 136 5.18 9.65 -15.18
N ILE A 137 5.36 10.97 -15.21
CA ILE A 137 5.74 11.76 -14.03
C ILE A 137 4.65 11.67 -12.96
N ALA A 138 3.38 11.87 -13.32
CA ALA A 138 2.26 11.77 -12.38
C ALA A 138 2.16 10.36 -11.77
N TYR A 139 2.39 9.32 -12.57
CA TYR A 139 2.42 7.94 -12.11
C TYR A 139 3.54 7.69 -11.10
N MET A 140 4.75 8.19 -11.38
CA MET A 140 5.89 8.10 -10.47
C MET A 140 5.62 8.83 -9.14
N LEU A 141 5.09 10.05 -9.20
CA LEU A 141 4.74 10.83 -8.02
C LEU A 141 3.65 10.12 -7.20
N MET A 142 2.64 9.57 -7.85
CA MET A 142 1.61 8.78 -7.19
C MET A 142 2.22 7.62 -6.39
N ILE A 143 3.10 6.83 -6.99
CA ILE A 143 3.76 5.71 -6.31
C ILE A 143 4.59 6.18 -5.13
N ILE A 144 5.34 7.29 -5.28
CA ILE A 144 6.15 7.86 -4.19
C ILE A 144 5.27 8.27 -3.01
N VAL A 145 4.18 8.99 -3.28
CA VAL A 145 3.24 9.44 -2.24
C VAL A 145 2.59 8.25 -1.53
N LEU A 146 2.13 7.27 -2.29
CA LEU A 146 1.47 6.09 -1.72
C LEU A 146 2.43 5.30 -0.82
N ARG A 147 3.65 5.04 -1.29
CA ARG A 147 4.68 4.37 -0.48
C ARG A 147 5.05 5.16 0.78
N PHE A 148 5.03 6.50 0.69
CA PHE A 148 5.28 7.37 1.83
C PHE A 148 4.18 7.25 2.89
N VAL A 149 2.92 7.30 2.47
CA VAL A 149 1.75 7.26 3.36
C VAL A 149 1.62 5.89 4.02
N ASP A 150 1.71 4.82 3.24
CA ASP A 150 1.47 3.44 3.66
C ASP A 150 2.63 2.86 4.52
N GLY A 151 3.81 3.43 4.38
CA GLY A 151 5.05 2.83 4.88
C GLY A 151 5.20 2.75 6.39
N LEU A 152 4.28 3.27 7.19
CA LEU A 152 4.35 3.30 8.66
C LEU A 152 3.00 2.97 9.32
N GLU A 153 2.09 2.36 8.57
CA GLU A 153 0.75 2.05 9.06
C GLU A 153 0.74 0.79 9.94
N HIS A 154 1.63 -0.16 9.63
CA HIS A 154 1.76 -1.43 10.34
C HIS A 154 3.22 -1.84 10.53
N ASP A 155 3.43 -2.74 11.48
CA ASP A 155 4.63 -3.56 11.61
C ASP A 155 4.34 -5.05 11.38
N TYR A 156 3.24 -5.36 10.70
CA TYR A 156 2.82 -6.73 10.40
C TYR A 156 3.90 -7.47 9.61
N PRO A 157 4.24 -8.71 9.98
CA PRO A 157 5.01 -9.57 9.11
C PRO A 157 4.14 -10.00 7.93
N TYR A 158 4.66 -9.92 6.69
CA TYR A 158 3.96 -10.51 5.56
C TYR A 158 4.23 -12.02 5.53
N ARG A 159 3.32 -12.81 6.04
CA ARG A 159 3.47 -14.26 6.16
C ARG A 159 2.49 -15.04 5.30
N THR A 160 1.33 -14.46 5.03
CA THR A 160 0.28 -15.15 4.30
C THR A 160 0.29 -14.81 2.82
N ASN A 161 0.13 -15.82 1.99
CA ASN A 161 -0.03 -15.64 0.56
C ASN A 161 -1.52 -15.59 0.21
N LEU A 162 -1.91 -14.65 -0.67
CA LEU A 162 -3.29 -14.49 -1.12
C LEU A 162 -3.91 -15.77 -1.69
N TYR A 163 -3.09 -16.67 -2.22
CA TYR A 163 -3.51 -17.89 -2.92
C TYR A 163 -3.25 -19.16 -2.11
N THR A 164 -2.89 -19.07 -0.85
CA THR A 164 -2.76 -20.20 0.07
C THR A 164 -3.82 -20.11 1.17
N ASP A 165 -4.11 -21.23 1.79
CA ASP A 165 -5.01 -21.33 2.95
C ASP A 165 -4.27 -21.03 4.27
N GLU A 166 -3.07 -20.48 4.20
CA GLU A 166 -2.33 -20.03 5.37
C GLU A 166 -3.07 -18.89 6.05
N VAL A 167 -3.15 -18.95 7.35
CA VAL A 167 -3.85 -17.97 8.20
C VAL A 167 -2.88 -17.49 9.27
N SER A 168 -2.88 -16.19 9.55
CA SER A 168 -2.08 -15.62 10.62
C SER A 168 -2.46 -16.17 11.99
N GLU A 169 -1.45 -16.32 12.85
CA GLU A 169 -1.62 -16.68 14.26
C GLU A 169 -2.44 -15.62 15.04
N ASN A 170 -2.42 -14.38 14.56
CA ASN A 170 -3.07 -13.24 15.20
C ASN A 170 -4.47 -12.96 14.62
N LYS A 171 -5.01 -13.86 13.81
CA LYS A 171 -6.32 -13.68 13.18
C LYS A 171 -7.41 -13.38 14.19
N GLY A 172 -8.07 -12.22 14.00
CA GLY A 172 -9.20 -11.78 14.82
C GLY A 172 -8.82 -11.30 16.21
N ASP A 173 -7.54 -11.17 16.54
CA ASP A 173 -7.07 -10.55 17.77
C ASP A 173 -7.05 -9.02 17.61
N LEU A 174 -8.10 -8.37 18.10
CA LEU A 174 -8.28 -6.93 17.99
C LEU A 174 -7.30 -6.12 18.85
N GLU A 175 -6.85 -6.70 19.98
CA GLU A 175 -5.88 -6.04 20.86
C GLU A 175 -4.51 -6.02 20.19
N TRP A 176 -4.08 -7.16 19.67
CA TRP A 176 -2.86 -7.28 18.89
C TRP A 176 -2.90 -6.38 17.65
N GLU A 177 -4.01 -6.38 16.91
CA GLU A 177 -4.19 -5.52 15.72
C GLU A 177 -3.94 -4.05 16.06
N GLN A 178 -4.55 -3.54 17.13
CA GLN A 178 -4.41 -2.13 17.53
C GLN A 178 -3.01 -1.79 18.08
N GLU A 179 -2.32 -2.74 18.70
CA GLU A 179 -0.92 -2.56 19.14
C GLU A 179 0.06 -2.50 17.95
N HIS A 180 -0.29 -3.12 16.81
CA HIS A 180 0.54 -3.26 15.60
C HIS A 180 0.04 -2.41 14.43
N THR A 181 -0.92 -1.52 14.67
CA THR A 181 -1.43 -0.55 13.70
C THR A 181 -1.11 0.86 14.21
N PHE A 182 -0.63 1.72 13.31
CA PHE A 182 -0.17 3.06 13.67
C PHE A 182 -0.82 4.13 12.79
N SER A 183 -0.83 5.38 13.28
CA SER A 183 -1.45 6.51 12.58
C SER A 183 -0.41 7.53 12.11
N PRO A 184 0.19 7.34 10.91
CA PRO A 184 1.11 8.30 10.29
C PRO A 184 0.34 9.45 9.64
N ILE A 185 0.04 10.51 10.38
CA ILE A 185 -0.71 11.67 9.88
C ILE A 185 0.21 12.77 9.36
N LEU A 186 -0.29 13.57 8.42
CA LEU A 186 0.47 14.71 7.88
C LEU A 186 0.45 15.90 8.85
N SER A 187 -0.68 16.18 9.50
CA SER A 187 -0.79 17.26 10.46
C SER A 187 -1.83 16.96 11.54
N TRP A 188 -1.40 17.09 12.82
CA TRP A 188 -2.33 17.08 13.94
C TRP A 188 -3.05 18.42 14.10
N ARG A 189 -2.34 19.52 13.85
CA ARG A 189 -2.87 20.88 14.05
C ARG A 189 -3.83 21.33 12.95
N TYR A 190 -3.54 20.99 11.70
CA TYR A 190 -4.28 21.43 10.52
C TYR A 190 -4.87 20.21 9.82
N GLU A 191 -6.04 19.77 10.25
CA GLU A 191 -6.69 18.54 9.76
C GLU A 191 -6.91 18.52 8.25
N TRP A 192 -7.22 19.68 7.66
CA TRP A 192 -7.44 19.80 6.22
C TRP A 192 -6.20 19.36 5.38
N VAL A 193 -5.00 19.36 5.97
CA VAL A 193 -3.80 18.85 5.30
C VAL A 193 -3.92 17.35 5.05
N ASN A 194 -4.53 16.61 5.99
CA ASN A 194 -4.73 15.16 5.86
C ASN A 194 -5.78 14.80 4.79
N TRP A 195 -6.61 15.75 4.36
CA TRP A 195 -7.56 15.52 3.27
C TRP A 195 -6.88 15.20 1.95
N SER A 196 -5.65 15.67 1.74
CA SER A 196 -4.86 15.35 0.54
C SER A 196 -4.61 13.84 0.37
N ILE A 197 -4.67 13.08 1.47
CA ILE A 197 -4.57 11.63 1.53
C ILE A 197 -5.86 10.97 2.06
N LEU A 198 -6.99 11.69 2.01
CA LEU A 198 -8.30 11.21 2.49
C LEU A 198 -8.28 10.75 3.95
N ASN A 199 -7.57 11.46 4.82
CA ASN A 199 -7.41 11.10 6.24
C ASN A 199 -6.92 9.66 6.48
N PHE A 200 -6.38 8.98 5.47
CA PHE A 200 -5.97 7.58 5.55
C PHE A 200 -4.89 7.33 6.61
N GLY A 201 -4.13 8.37 6.95
CA GLY A 201 -3.16 8.30 8.05
C GLY A 201 -3.78 8.12 9.46
N TYR A 202 -5.09 8.26 9.65
CA TYR A 202 -5.76 7.87 10.90
C TYR A 202 -6.06 6.36 10.92
N HIS A 203 -5.03 5.57 10.70
CA HIS A 203 -5.14 4.18 10.33
C HIS A 203 -5.62 3.27 11.47
N ASN A 204 -5.23 3.54 12.73
CA ASN A 204 -5.80 2.86 13.88
C ASN A 204 -7.33 2.99 13.96
N ALA A 205 -7.87 4.20 13.69
CA ALA A 205 -9.31 4.42 13.68
C ALA A 205 -9.98 3.67 12.51
N HIS A 206 -9.32 3.63 11.34
CA HIS A 206 -9.79 2.85 10.20
C HIS A 206 -9.88 1.35 10.51
N HIS A 207 -8.84 0.76 11.14
CA HIS A 207 -8.87 -0.64 11.56
C HIS A 207 -9.91 -0.92 12.65
N ALA A 208 -10.06 -0.03 13.62
CA ALA A 208 -11.08 -0.18 14.67
C ALA A 208 -12.52 -0.18 14.10
N LYS A 209 -12.77 0.58 13.03
CA LYS A 209 -14.09 0.66 12.39
C LYS A 209 -13.96 0.89 10.89
N PRO A 210 -13.66 -0.16 10.11
CA PRO A 210 -13.33 -0.05 8.67
C PRO A 210 -14.44 0.56 7.79
N THR A 211 -15.68 0.54 8.24
CA THR A 211 -16.83 1.12 7.53
C THR A 211 -17.04 2.61 7.78
N THR A 212 -16.14 3.25 8.54
CA THR A 212 -16.20 4.70 8.79
C THR A 212 -15.69 5.45 7.55
N PRO A 213 -16.46 6.39 6.98
CA PRO A 213 -16.00 7.18 5.86
C PRO A 213 -14.77 8.02 6.21
N TRP A 214 -13.90 8.24 5.23
CA TRP A 214 -12.62 8.92 5.42
C TRP A 214 -12.74 10.29 6.15
N PHE A 215 -13.81 11.03 5.94
CA PHE A 215 -13.99 12.35 6.54
C PHE A 215 -14.39 12.32 8.03
N GLU A 216 -14.82 11.17 8.53
CA GLU A 216 -15.13 10.93 9.94
C GLU A 216 -13.97 10.33 10.74
N LEU A 217 -12.94 9.81 10.08
CA LEU A 217 -11.79 9.16 10.73
C LEU A 217 -11.07 10.03 11.78
N PRO A 218 -10.87 11.37 11.58
CA PRO A 218 -10.26 12.20 12.60
C PRO A 218 -11.09 12.28 13.89
N THR A 219 -12.41 12.34 13.77
CA THR A 219 -13.33 12.36 14.92
C THR A 219 -13.30 11.02 15.64
N LEU A 220 -13.44 9.93 14.90
CA LEU A 220 -13.36 8.57 15.44
C LEU A 220 -12.02 8.32 16.16
N HIS A 221 -10.92 8.80 15.59
CA HIS A 221 -9.59 8.64 16.22
C HIS A 221 -9.55 9.33 17.60
N ARG A 222 -10.11 10.54 17.73
CA ARG A 222 -10.17 11.24 19.03
C ARG A 222 -11.09 10.55 20.02
N GLU A 223 -12.21 10.01 19.55
CA GLU A 223 -13.12 9.25 20.41
C GLU A 223 -12.46 8.00 20.98
N LEU A 224 -11.66 7.29 20.21
CA LEU A 224 -11.02 6.04 20.63
C LEU A 224 -9.70 6.24 21.38
N PHE A 225 -8.87 7.19 20.95
CA PHE A 225 -7.48 7.36 21.45
C PHE A 225 -7.26 8.70 22.18
N GLY A 226 -8.28 9.55 22.26
CA GLY A 226 -8.22 10.85 22.93
C GLY A 226 -7.51 11.93 22.11
N GLU A 227 -7.34 13.08 22.73
CA GLU A 227 -6.70 14.27 22.13
C GLU A 227 -5.16 14.27 22.24
N ASN A 228 -4.56 13.11 22.53
CA ASN A 228 -3.12 13.02 22.70
C ASN A 228 -2.40 12.83 21.35
N PRO A 229 -1.59 13.82 20.90
CA PRO A 229 -0.83 13.70 19.66
C PRO A 229 0.33 12.69 19.73
N ASP A 230 0.61 12.11 20.90
CA ASP A 230 1.67 11.09 21.04
C ASP A 230 1.22 9.70 20.59
N THR A 231 -0.06 9.54 20.23
CA THR A 231 -0.58 8.30 19.62
C THR A 231 -0.31 8.22 18.12
N VAL A 232 0.22 9.28 17.50
CA VAL A 232 0.41 9.38 16.05
C VAL A 232 1.88 9.57 15.68
N ILE A 233 2.23 9.20 14.44
CA ILE A 233 3.54 9.49 13.85
C ILE A 233 3.41 10.77 13.01
N ARG A 234 4.12 11.83 13.41
CA ARG A 234 4.04 13.15 12.78
C ARG A 234 4.81 13.19 11.46
N LEU A 235 4.49 14.14 10.58
CA LEU A 235 5.07 14.29 9.24
C LEU A 235 6.61 14.33 9.24
N TRP A 236 7.24 15.09 10.14
CA TRP A 236 8.69 15.24 10.10
C TRP A 236 9.46 13.93 10.32
N PRO A 237 9.18 13.13 11.36
CA PRO A 237 9.74 11.78 11.47
C PRO A 237 9.50 10.92 10.23
N GLN A 238 8.28 10.93 9.65
CA GLN A 238 7.97 10.18 8.44
C GLN A 238 8.88 10.57 7.26
N LEU A 239 9.07 11.89 7.03
CA LEU A 239 9.94 12.39 5.97
C LEU A 239 11.40 11.97 6.17
N VAL A 240 11.92 12.10 7.42
CA VAL A 240 13.28 11.69 7.73
C VAL A 240 13.47 10.20 7.48
N MET A 241 12.54 9.37 7.95
CA MET A 241 12.61 7.92 7.73
C MET A 241 12.49 7.55 6.26
N TYR A 242 11.58 8.19 5.51
CA TYR A 242 11.44 7.95 4.08
C TYR A 242 12.73 8.28 3.32
N VAL A 243 13.34 9.44 3.58
CA VAL A 243 14.57 9.85 2.88
C VAL A 243 15.75 8.99 3.29
N ARG A 244 15.93 8.76 4.61
CA ARG A 244 17.13 8.12 5.16
C ARG A 244 17.11 6.60 5.03
N TYR A 245 15.97 5.97 5.30
CA TYR A 245 15.87 4.52 5.47
C TYR A 245 15.09 3.79 4.39
N ARG A 246 14.51 4.46 3.39
CA ARG A 246 13.67 3.81 2.36
C ARG A 246 14.29 2.60 1.68
N ARG A 247 15.62 2.58 1.54
CA ARG A 247 16.35 1.45 0.96
C ARG A 247 16.44 0.24 1.89
N TYR A 248 16.51 0.48 3.18
CA TYR A 248 16.62 -0.55 4.20
C TYR A 248 15.27 -1.20 4.52
N ARG A 249 14.19 -0.49 4.27
CA ARG A 249 12.82 -0.94 4.53
C ARG A 249 12.21 -1.76 3.39
N ILE A 250 13.02 -2.22 2.43
CA ILE A 250 12.57 -3.15 1.36
C ILE A 250 12.44 -4.56 1.92
N PHE A 251 13.26 -4.94 2.89
CA PHE A 251 13.17 -6.21 3.58
C PHE A 251 12.62 -6.01 4.99
N HIS A 252 11.77 -6.95 5.41
CA HIS A 252 11.32 -7.02 6.79
C HIS A 252 12.51 -7.31 7.72
N ASP A 253 13.34 -8.29 7.34
CA ASP A 253 14.54 -8.71 8.08
C ASP A 253 15.80 -8.09 7.47
N ALA A 254 15.97 -6.77 7.57
CA ALA A 254 17.22 -6.17 7.12
C ALA A 254 18.40 -6.73 7.95
N PRO A 255 19.46 -7.27 7.34
CA PRO A 255 20.56 -7.89 8.07
C PRO A 255 21.19 -6.94 9.10
N GLY A 256 21.25 -7.37 10.35
CA GLY A 256 21.85 -6.61 11.45
C GLY A 256 20.92 -5.62 12.15
N LEU A 257 19.64 -5.65 11.86
CA LEU A 257 18.61 -4.82 12.51
C LEU A 257 17.51 -5.74 13.03
N GLU A 258 17.28 -5.75 14.32
CA GLU A 258 16.06 -6.34 14.87
C GLU A 258 14.90 -5.38 14.56
N PRO A 259 13.83 -5.83 13.89
CA PRO A 259 12.67 -4.98 13.63
C PRO A 259 12.03 -4.60 14.95
N ALA A 260 11.83 -3.30 15.18
CA ALA A 260 11.02 -2.84 16.28
C ALA A 260 9.56 -3.28 16.05
N SER A 261 8.84 -3.62 17.13
CA SER A 261 7.46 -4.10 17.05
C SER A 261 6.58 -3.41 18.09
N GLY A 262 5.29 -3.26 17.80
CA GLY A 262 4.31 -2.66 18.69
C GLY A 262 4.72 -1.26 19.18
N LYS A 263 4.71 -1.06 20.48
CA LYS A 263 5.06 0.22 21.11
C LYS A 263 6.49 0.68 20.82
N ASP A 264 7.42 -0.24 20.62
CA ASP A 264 8.80 0.11 20.28
C ASP A 264 8.92 0.55 18.80
N PHE A 265 8.13 -0.02 17.90
CA PHE A 265 7.98 0.49 16.54
C PHE A 265 7.48 1.94 16.55
N LEU A 266 6.40 2.23 17.28
CA LEU A 266 5.84 3.57 17.39
C LEU A 266 6.88 4.58 17.92
N ARG A 267 7.60 4.25 18.99
CA ARG A 267 8.64 5.11 19.56
C ARG A 267 9.80 5.35 18.60
N ALA A 268 10.26 4.29 17.94
CA ALA A 268 11.33 4.38 16.95
C ALA A 268 10.90 5.23 15.74
N ALA A 269 9.64 5.07 15.28
CA ALA A 269 9.08 5.87 14.21
C ALA A 269 8.94 7.34 14.61
N GLN A 270 8.43 7.64 15.79
CA GLN A 270 8.29 9.02 16.30
C GLN A 270 9.64 9.73 16.47
N SER A 271 10.69 8.99 16.83
CA SER A 271 12.06 9.52 16.96
C SER A 271 12.85 9.53 15.65
N ALA A 272 12.24 9.10 14.53
CA ALA A 272 12.89 8.96 13.22
C ALA A 272 14.11 8.03 13.22
N GLN A 273 14.08 6.96 14.02
CA GLN A 273 15.16 5.98 14.17
C GLN A 273 14.80 4.59 13.64
N LEU A 274 13.61 4.43 13.07
CA LEU A 274 13.15 3.16 12.55
C LEU A 274 13.89 2.80 11.25
N THR A 275 14.66 1.73 11.29
CA THR A 275 15.45 1.24 10.15
C THR A 275 14.84 0.03 9.47
N GLY A 276 14.19 -0.82 10.24
CA GLY A 276 13.41 -1.96 9.76
C GLY A 276 11.93 -1.62 9.62
N GLY A 277 11.12 -2.64 9.54
CA GLY A 277 9.67 -2.53 9.49
C GLY A 277 9.10 -2.65 8.10
N ASN A 278 7.79 -2.78 8.06
CA ASN A 278 7.07 -3.23 6.89
C ASN A 278 6.79 -2.08 5.91
N ALA A 279 7.38 -2.15 4.75
CA ALA A 279 6.95 -1.36 3.59
C ALA A 279 6.10 -2.21 2.64
N ALA A 280 5.68 -3.41 3.09
CA ALA A 280 5.15 -4.44 2.22
C ALA A 280 3.65 -4.29 1.96
N SER A 281 2.86 -3.71 2.86
CA SER A 281 1.42 -3.59 2.71
C SER A 281 1.04 -2.93 1.39
N PHE A 282 1.70 -1.83 1.09
CA PHE A 282 1.50 -1.11 -0.16
C PHE A 282 2.00 -1.89 -1.40
N LEU A 283 3.17 -2.52 -1.31
CA LEU A 283 3.81 -3.20 -2.44
C LEU A 283 3.01 -4.41 -2.92
N THR A 284 2.12 -4.88 -2.08
CA THR A 284 1.29 -6.05 -2.32
C THR A 284 -0.18 -5.70 -2.58
N SER A 285 -0.52 -4.42 -2.71
CA SER A 285 -1.90 -3.93 -2.87
C SER A 285 -2.58 -4.30 -4.19
N PHE A 286 -1.99 -5.13 -5.03
CA PHE A 286 -2.55 -5.48 -6.32
C PHE A 286 -2.64 -6.97 -6.57
#